data_a266025b074d0a83bcfb86bf390b66b9
#
_entry.id   a266025b074d0a83bcfb86bf390b66b9
#
_cell.length_a   1.000
_cell.length_b   1.000
_cell.length_c   1.000
_cell.angle_alpha   90.00
_cell.angle_beta   90.00
_cell.angle_gamma   90.00
#
_symmetry.space_group_name_H-M   'P 1'
#
loop_
_entity.id
_entity.type
_entity.pdbx_description
1 polymer ?
#
loop_
_entity_poly.entity_id
_entity_poly.type
_entity_poly.pdbx_seq_one_letter_code
_entity_poly.pdbx_strand_id
1 'polypeptide(L)'
;MSFISNLKRQEIDAEQIIVPDRKGPTLFHLVVSMINEVKAFERNFMAIHKIAIRFSEDAIDEILRIAMGEDKHVETICLRVSRDYDYALKLVADKTGQREFVITKQGVLEPDSFINEIIRLSFTSDPFGIPGVPRS
;
A
#
# COMPACT_ATOMS: atom_id res chain seq x y z
N MET A 1 8.41 -14.34 -6.55
CA MET A 1 7.72 -14.72 -5.44
C MET A 1 7.56 -13.63 -4.46
N SER A 2 6.43 -13.53 -3.87
CA SER A 2 6.18 -12.45 -2.98
C SER A 2 6.86 -12.67 -1.65
N PHE A 3 7.34 -11.58 -1.07
CA PHE A 3 7.97 -11.61 0.20
C PHE A 3 6.94 -12.07 1.23
N ILE A 4 5.72 -11.60 1.10
CA ILE A 4 4.68 -11.94 2.02
C ILE A 4 4.27 -13.38 1.90
N SER A 5 4.25 -13.91 0.72
CA SER A 5 3.91 -15.31 0.54
C SER A 5 4.95 -16.19 1.21
N ASN A 6 6.21 -15.81 1.09
CA ASN A 6 7.26 -16.56 1.72
C ASN A 6 7.12 -16.45 3.23
N LEU A 7 6.72 -15.31 3.72
CA LEU A 7 6.56 -15.12 5.13
C LEU A 7 5.44 -15.98 5.66
N LYS A 8 4.36 -16.10 4.94
CA LYS A 8 3.25 -16.90 5.41
C LYS A 8 3.66 -18.34 5.53
N ARG A 9 4.54 -18.80 4.64
CA ARG A 9 4.98 -20.14 4.71
C ARG A 9 5.90 -20.29 5.90
N GLN A 10 6.72 -19.30 6.17
CA GLN A 10 7.61 -19.37 7.25
C GLN A 10 6.88 -19.28 8.57
N GLU A 11 5.74 -18.73 8.60
CA GLU A 11 5.01 -18.60 9.80
C GLU A 11 4.76 -19.97 10.43
N ILE A 12 4.50 -20.95 9.62
CA ILE A 12 4.27 -22.27 10.09
C ILE A 12 5.54 -22.85 10.62
N ASP A 13 6.62 -22.63 9.92
CA ASP A 13 7.88 -23.17 10.34
C ASP A 13 8.35 -22.48 11.59
N ALA A 14 8.13 -21.23 11.72
CA ALA A 14 8.59 -20.50 12.84
C ALA A 14 8.01 -21.01 14.13
N GLU A 15 6.82 -21.46 14.09
CA GLU A 15 6.26 -21.97 15.24
C GLU A 15 6.97 -23.17 15.71
N GLN A 16 7.47 -23.94 14.82
CA GLN A 16 8.16 -25.09 15.24
C GLN A 16 9.54 -24.77 15.58
N ILE A 17 10.07 -23.83 15.00
CA ILE A 17 11.41 -23.56 15.26
C ILE A 17 11.58 -22.68 16.35
N ILE A 18 10.78 -22.19 16.94
CA ILE A 18 10.98 -21.36 17.98
C ILE A 18 12.17 -21.33 18.65
N VAL A 19 13.03 -20.85 18.31
CA VAL A 19 14.18 -20.82 18.91
C VAL A 19 14.34 -19.67 19.65
N PRO A 20 14.63 -19.62 20.66
CA PRO A 20 14.81 -18.58 21.46
C PRO A 20 15.88 -17.81 21.10
N ASP A 21 15.79 -16.91 20.45
CA ASP A 21 16.77 -16.24 20.08
C ASP A 21 17.19 -15.39 21.05
N ARG A 22 17.97 -15.44 21.59
CA ARG A 22 18.40 -14.64 22.45
C ARG A 22 19.02 -13.43 22.01
N LYS A 23 19.28 -13.21 20.95
CA LYS A 23 19.90 -12.06 20.48
C LYS A 23 18.99 -11.08 19.92
N GLY A 24 17.83 -11.09 20.05
CA GLY A 24 16.96 -10.11 19.47
C GLY A 24 16.09 -10.68 18.44
N PRO A 25 15.30 -9.95 17.74
CA PRO A 25 14.32 -10.45 16.82
C PRO A 25 14.97 -11.10 15.64
N THR A 26 14.38 -12.14 15.14
CA THR A 26 14.88 -12.80 13.95
C THR A 26 14.36 -12.00 12.78
N LEU A 27 14.82 -12.34 11.60
CA LEU A 27 14.34 -11.68 10.40
C LEU A 27 12.84 -11.84 10.29
N PHE A 28 12.32 -13.01 10.67
CA PHE A 28 10.89 -13.25 10.56
C PHE A 28 10.15 -12.23 11.43
N HIS A 29 10.58 -12.04 12.66
CA HIS A 29 9.90 -11.11 13.55
C HIS A 29 10.04 -9.67 13.03
N LEU A 30 11.14 -9.34 12.45
CA LEU A 30 11.35 -8.02 11.92
C LEU A 30 10.39 -7.77 10.76
N VAL A 31 10.24 -8.73 9.87
CA VAL A 31 9.36 -8.54 8.72
C VAL A 31 7.91 -8.46 9.18
N VAL A 32 7.51 -9.27 10.16
CA VAL A 32 6.14 -9.21 10.66
C VAL A 32 5.90 -7.84 11.28
N SER A 33 6.86 -7.31 11.98
CA SER A 33 6.74 -6.00 12.58
C SER A 33 6.56 -4.93 11.50
N MET A 34 7.30 -5.05 10.41
CA MET A 34 7.21 -4.10 9.33
C MET A 34 5.86 -4.16 8.64
N ILE A 35 5.32 -5.37 8.47
CA ILE A 35 4.00 -5.51 7.86
C ILE A 35 2.95 -4.89 8.78
N ASN A 36 3.11 -5.06 10.09
CA ASN A 36 2.17 -4.47 11.02
C ASN A 36 2.23 -2.94 10.96
N GLU A 37 3.38 -2.38 10.67
CA GLU A 37 3.51 -0.95 10.51
C GLU A 37 2.75 -0.47 9.27
N VAL A 38 2.77 -1.27 8.20
CA VAL A 38 2.02 -0.90 7.01
C VAL A 38 0.53 -0.91 7.34
N LYS A 39 0.08 -1.92 8.10
CA LYS A 39 -1.33 -2.00 8.45
C LYS A 39 -1.73 -0.84 9.38
N ALA A 40 -0.84 -0.44 10.25
CA ALA A 40 -1.11 0.70 11.12
C ALA A 40 -1.23 1.96 10.30
N PHE A 41 -0.40 2.09 9.27
CA PHE A 41 -0.45 3.27 8.41
C PHE A 41 -1.80 3.31 7.68
N GLU A 42 -2.28 2.16 7.22
CA GLU A 42 -3.57 2.10 6.52
C GLU A 42 -4.69 2.57 7.46
N ARG A 43 -4.65 2.13 8.71
CA ARG A 43 -5.68 2.52 9.67
C ARG A 43 -5.62 4.02 9.96
N ASN A 44 -4.42 4.55 10.10
CA ASN A 44 -4.27 5.97 10.38
C ASN A 44 -4.71 6.82 9.20
N PHE A 45 -4.44 6.34 8.00
CA PHE A 45 -4.85 7.08 6.80
C PHE A 45 -6.37 7.17 6.77
N MET A 46 -7.04 6.07 7.07
CA MET A 46 -8.50 6.06 7.10
C MET A 46 -9.03 7.01 8.17
N ALA A 47 -8.39 7.03 9.32
CA ALA A 47 -8.84 7.89 10.41
C ALA A 47 -8.70 9.35 10.03
N ILE A 48 -7.65 9.71 9.36
CA ILE A 48 -7.41 11.08 9.01
C ILE A 48 -8.16 11.53 7.79
N HIS A 49 -8.16 10.74 6.74
CA HIS A 49 -8.71 11.16 5.47
C HIS A 49 -10.10 10.64 5.18
N LYS A 50 -10.58 9.71 6.00
CA LYS A 50 -11.90 9.12 5.82
C LYS A 50 -11.97 8.35 4.49
N ILE A 51 -10.86 7.89 4.01
CA ILE A 51 -10.78 7.10 2.81
C ILE A 51 -9.90 5.93 3.15
N ALA A 52 -10.34 4.75 2.83
CA ALA A 52 -9.57 3.55 3.14
C ALA A 52 -8.61 3.22 2.02
N ILE A 53 -7.36 2.99 2.33
CA ILE A 53 -6.43 2.50 1.35
C ILE A 53 -5.93 1.18 1.85
N ARG A 54 -5.66 0.30 0.92
CA ARG A 54 -5.08 -0.97 1.24
C ARG A 54 -3.97 -1.23 0.27
N PHE A 55 -2.83 -1.65 0.76
CA PHE A 55 -1.73 -1.99 -0.12
C PHE A 55 -1.85 -3.46 -0.45
N SER A 56 -1.74 -3.80 -1.73
CA SER A 56 -1.80 -5.20 -2.13
C SER A 56 -0.57 -5.91 -1.59
N GLU A 57 -0.56 -7.22 -1.65
CA GLU A 57 0.55 -7.99 -1.13
C GLU A 57 1.84 -7.62 -1.81
N ASP A 58 1.83 -7.48 -3.11
CA ASP A 58 3.04 -7.12 -3.83
C ASP A 58 3.44 -5.67 -3.55
N ALA A 59 2.49 -4.81 -3.21
CA ALA A 59 2.82 -3.45 -2.84
C ALA A 59 3.54 -3.45 -1.50
N ILE A 60 3.08 -4.25 -0.56
CA ILE A 60 3.72 -4.34 0.74
C ILE A 60 5.11 -4.91 0.57
N ASP A 61 5.27 -5.92 -0.28
CA ASP A 61 6.59 -6.47 -0.55
C ASP A 61 7.53 -5.36 -1.01
N GLU A 62 7.06 -4.51 -1.88
CA GLU A 62 7.90 -3.47 -2.44
C GLU A 62 8.24 -2.42 -1.38
N ILE A 63 7.28 -2.07 -0.55
CA ILE A 63 7.52 -1.10 0.51
C ILE A 63 8.58 -1.63 1.46
N LEU A 64 8.49 -2.90 1.84
CA LEU A 64 9.47 -3.47 2.74
C LEU A 64 10.84 -3.52 2.09
N ARG A 65 10.88 -3.84 0.80
CA ARG A 65 12.14 -3.90 0.11
C ARG A 65 12.80 -2.53 0.05
N ILE A 66 12.03 -1.49 -0.21
CA ILE A 66 12.56 -0.15 -0.26
C ILE A 66 13.04 0.27 1.12
N ALA A 67 12.25 -0.01 2.15
CA ALA A 67 12.61 0.38 3.50
C ALA A 67 13.91 -0.29 3.93
N MET A 68 14.07 -1.56 3.62
CA MET A 68 15.28 -2.25 3.99
C MET A 68 16.46 -1.76 3.15
N GLY A 69 16.25 -1.51 1.89
CA GLY A 69 17.32 -1.07 1.00
C GLY A 69 17.81 0.33 1.35
N GLU A 70 16.92 1.18 1.82
CA GLU A 70 17.31 2.53 2.17
C GLU A 70 17.56 2.69 3.66
N ASP A 71 17.35 1.63 4.43
CA ASP A 71 17.55 1.67 5.86
C ASP A 71 16.66 2.74 6.45
N LYS A 72 15.40 2.73 6.08
CA LYS A 72 14.44 3.67 6.61
C LYS A 72 13.26 2.97 7.21
N HIS A 73 12.49 3.68 8.01
CA HIS A 73 11.32 3.09 8.62
C HIS A 73 10.25 2.89 7.56
N VAL A 74 9.44 1.86 7.75
CA VAL A 74 8.37 1.57 6.83
C VAL A 74 7.41 2.75 6.76
N GLU A 75 7.14 3.39 7.89
CA GLU A 75 6.25 4.54 7.89
C GLU A 75 6.75 5.63 6.96
N THR A 76 8.06 5.84 6.91
CA THR A 76 8.63 6.86 6.04
C THR A 76 8.32 6.55 4.59
N ILE A 77 8.42 5.27 4.21
CA ILE A 77 8.15 4.89 2.84
C ILE A 77 6.66 5.03 2.54
N CYS A 78 5.80 4.63 3.47
CA CYS A 78 4.37 4.76 3.27
C CYS A 78 3.97 6.22 3.12
N LEU A 79 4.57 7.11 3.91
CA LEU A 79 4.27 8.52 3.80
C LEU A 79 4.72 9.06 2.45
N ARG A 80 5.88 8.60 1.99
CA ARG A 80 6.39 9.05 0.71
C ARG A 80 5.45 8.63 -0.41
N VAL A 81 4.99 7.37 -0.37
CA VAL A 81 4.13 6.87 -1.41
C VAL A 81 2.77 7.57 -1.37
N SER A 82 2.22 7.79 -0.19
CA SER A 82 0.88 8.33 -0.10
C SER A 82 0.82 9.83 -0.26
N ARG A 83 1.97 10.48 -0.26
CA ARG A 83 1.97 11.94 -0.34
C ARG A 83 1.18 12.44 -1.53
N ASP A 84 1.34 11.82 -2.66
CA ASP A 84 0.65 12.26 -3.85
C ASP A 84 -0.75 11.70 -3.94
N TYR A 85 -1.07 10.66 -3.17
CA TYR A 85 -2.37 10.05 -3.26
C TYR A 85 -3.42 10.81 -2.48
N ASP A 86 -3.01 11.48 -1.40
CA ASP A 86 -3.94 12.17 -0.55
C ASP A 86 -4.93 12.99 -1.36
N TYR A 87 -4.45 13.88 -2.17
CA TYR A 87 -5.33 14.76 -2.93
C TYR A 87 -6.06 14.02 -4.03
N ALA A 88 -5.35 13.16 -4.72
CA ALA A 88 -5.95 12.46 -5.85
C ALA A 88 -7.09 11.54 -5.42
N LEU A 89 -6.90 10.80 -4.34
CA LEU A 89 -7.93 9.89 -3.89
C LEU A 89 -9.14 10.67 -3.36
N LYS A 90 -8.89 11.80 -2.76
CA LYS A 90 -9.98 12.62 -2.26
C LYS A 90 -10.78 13.15 -3.44
N LEU A 91 -10.12 13.54 -4.50
CA LEU A 91 -10.79 14.03 -5.69
C LEU A 91 -11.67 12.93 -6.28
N VAL A 92 -11.15 11.72 -6.40
CA VAL A 92 -11.89 10.62 -6.96
C VAL A 92 -13.05 10.25 -6.02
N ALA A 93 -12.82 10.26 -4.72
CA ALA A 93 -13.85 9.92 -3.77
C ALA A 93 -15.01 10.94 -3.85
N ASP A 94 -14.67 12.19 -3.98
CA ASP A 94 -15.71 13.23 -4.06
C ASP A 94 -16.48 13.09 -5.35
N LYS A 95 -15.80 12.68 -6.42
CA LYS A 95 -16.46 12.60 -7.70
C LYS A 95 -17.29 11.34 -7.80
N THR A 96 -16.83 10.23 -7.32
CA THR A 96 -17.49 8.96 -7.54
C THR A 96 -18.14 8.35 -6.32
N GLY A 97 -17.82 8.85 -5.14
CA GLY A 97 -18.32 8.23 -3.92
C GLY A 97 -17.51 7.04 -3.46
N GLN A 98 -16.47 6.69 -4.21
CA GLN A 98 -15.66 5.54 -3.86
C GLN A 98 -14.83 5.88 -2.63
N ARG A 99 -14.85 5.01 -1.64
CA ARG A 99 -14.13 5.29 -0.41
C ARG A 99 -13.06 4.25 -0.09
N GLU A 100 -12.86 3.28 -0.95
CA GLU A 100 -11.82 2.30 -0.75
C GLU A 100 -10.97 2.19 -1.97
N PHE A 101 -9.68 2.15 -1.80
CA PHE A 101 -8.76 2.05 -2.93
C PHE A 101 -7.66 1.06 -2.60
N VAL A 102 -7.24 0.30 -3.59
CA VAL A 102 -6.15 -0.65 -3.41
C VAL A 102 -4.94 -0.10 -4.16
N ILE A 103 -3.82 0.03 -3.46
CA ILE A 103 -2.60 0.52 -4.07
C ILE A 103 -1.72 -0.68 -4.37
N THR A 104 -1.44 -0.90 -5.63
CA THR A 104 -0.68 -2.07 -6.05
C THR A 104 0.81 -1.73 -6.11
N LYS A 105 1.62 -2.72 -6.46
CA LYS A 105 3.04 -2.51 -6.58
C LYS A 105 3.33 -1.36 -7.55
N GLN A 106 2.57 -1.26 -8.63
CA GLN A 106 2.76 -0.18 -9.56
C GLN A 106 2.52 1.15 -8.88
N GLY A 107 1.55 1.20 -7.97
CA GLY A 107 1.28 2.44 -7.25
C GLY A 107 2.41 2.84 -6.35
N VAL A 108 3.21 1.89 -5.89
CA VAL A 108 4.34 2.21 -5.05
C VAL A 108 5.52 2.65 -5.92
N LEU A 109 5.72 1.98 -7.04
CA LEU A 109 6.86 2.28 -7.90
C LEU A 109 6.65 3.49 -8.81
N GLU A 110 5.45 3.65 -9.29
CA GLU A 110 5.15 4.73 -10.22
C GLU A 110 3.86 5.42 -9.80
N PRO A 111 3.90 6.15 -8.73
CA PRO A 111 2.67 6.76 -8.20
C PRO A 111 1.98 7.68 -9.18
N ASP A 112 2.72 8.45 -9.95
CA ASP A 112 2.10 9.37 -10.87
C ASP A 112 1.29 8.66 -11.94
N SER A 113 1.83 7.58 -12.49
CA SER A 113 1.13 6.82 -13.50
C SER A 113 -0.10 6.17 -12.90
N PHE A 114 0.02 5.65 -11.70
CA PHE A 114 -1.07 4.95 -11.06
C PHE A 114 -2.20 5.94 -10.73
N ILE A 115 -1.86 7.10 -10.25
CA ILE A 115 -2.84 8.14 -9.95
C ILE A 115 -3.55 8.57 -11.21
N ASN A 116 -2.81 8.77 -12.28
CA ASN A 116 -3.41 9.17 -13.54
C ASN A 116 -4.38 8.12 -14.03
N GLU A 117 -4.03 6.84 -13.82
CA GLU A 117 -4.90 5.78 -14.27
C GLU A 117 -6.19 5.76 -13.43
N ILE A 118 -6.09 5.95 -12.13
CA ILE A 118 -7.26 5.97 -11.29
C ILE A 118 -8.18 7.12 -11.69
N ILE A 119 -7.61 8.26 -11.91
CA ILE A 119 -8.42 9.42 -12.28
C ILE A 119 -9.07 9.20 -13.62
N ARG A 120 -8.31 8.68 -14.57
CA ARG A 120 -8.85 8.46 -15.90
C ARG A 120 -9.99 7.47 -15.87
N LEU A 121 -9.83 6.36 -15.14
CA LEU A 121 -10.87 5.37 -15.08
C LEU A 121 -12.11 5.89 -14.35
N SER A 122 -11.91 6.72 -13.36
CA SER A 122 -13.03 7.27 -12.63
C SER A 122 -13.88 8.17 -13.50
N PHE A 123 -13.22 8.91 -14.35
CA PHE A 123 -13.97 9.82 -15.20
C PHE A 123 -14.56 9.12 -16.39
N THR A 124 -13.94 8.11 -16.92
CA THR A 124 -14.50 7.44 -18.07
C THR A 124 -15.62 6.53 -17.68
N SER A 125 -15.78 6.22 -16.44
CA SER A 125 -16.84 5.32 -16.11
C SER A 125 -18.08 6.12 -15.89
N ASP A 126 -18.09 7.40 -16.05
CA ASP A 126 -19.24 8.21 -15.90
C ASP A 126 -20.15 7.90 -17.04
N PRO A 127 -21.32 7.52 -16.85
CA PRO A 127 -22.23 7.17 -17.89
C PRO A 127 -22.47 8.35 -18.80
N PHE A 128 -22.44 9.49 -18.37
CA PHE A 128 -22.65 10.56 -19.23
C PHE A 128 -21.41 10.99 -19.63
N GLY A 129 -20.54 10.47 -19.38
CA GLY A 129 -19.25 10.83 -19.60
C GLY A 129 -19.03 11.00 -20.83
N ILE A 130 -19.44 11.30 -21.45
CA ILE A 130 -19.20 11.56 -22.56
C ILE A 130 -17.96 11.58 -22.93
N PRO A 131 -17.61 10.81 -23.41
CA PRO A 131 -16.32 10.66 -23.71
C PRO A 131 -15.93 11.69 -24.37
N GLY A 132 -15.68 11.90 -25.04
CA GLY A 132 -15.12 12.79 -25.79
C GLY A 132 -15.20 13.92 -25.16
N VAL A 133 -15.94 14.05 -24.49
CA VAL A 133 -16.04 15.13 -24.04
C VAL A 133 -15.01 15.33 -23.37
N PRO A 134 -14.66 16.01 -23.52
CA PRO A 134 -13.60 16.44 -23.07
C PRO A 134 -13.27 15.98 -21.99
N ARG A 135 -13.73 15.58 -21.61
CA ARG A 135 -13.32 15.18 -20.70
C ARG A 135 -12.37 14.63 -21.01
N SER A 136 -12.27 14.51 -21.72
CA SER A 136 -11.32 13.93 -22.16
C SER A 136 -10.46 14.43 -22.00
#